data_39dcff91b3eebd6fcdb75647034c61f4
#
_entry.id   39dcff91b3eebd6fcdb75647034c61f4
#
_cell.length_a   1.000
_cell.length_b   1.000
_cell.length_c   1.000
_cell.angle_alpha   90.00
_cell.angle_beta   90.00
_cell.angle_gamma   90.00
#
_symmetry.space_group_name_H-M   'P 1'
#
loop_
_entity.id
_entity.type
_entity.pdbx_description
1 polymer ?
#
loop_
_entity_poly.entity_id
_entity_poly.type
_entity_poly.pdbx_seq_one_letter_code
_entity_poly.pdbx_strand_id
1 'polypeptide(L)'
;IQKILDGRFKATGHENVAMPVLIPESLLKKEGELVNGFAPEVAWVTAGGSDPLEERLAVRPTSETMFCDHFSHVLHSYRDLPMLYNQWCSVVRWEKSTRPFLRTREFWWQEGHTIHETAEEAKAETEQQLNCYADFAEHDLCIPVLKGRKTDKEKFAGAEATYTIEAMMKDGKALQSGTSHYFGDKFSKACLLYTSPSPR
;
A
#
# COMPACT_ATOMS: atom_id res chain seq x y z
N ILE A 1 14.32 13.42 -2.34
CA ILE A 1 12.97 12.87 -2.49
C ILE A 1 12.43 12.53 -1.10
N GLN A 2 12.90 11.47 -0.44
CA GLN A 2 12.33 10.96 0.82
C GLN A 2 12.15 12.05 1.88
N LYS A 3 13.17 12.85 2.18
CA LYS A 3 13.10 13.90 3.20
C LYS A 3 11.99 14.94 2.94
N ILE A 4 11.78 15.32 1.68
CA ILE A 4 10.77 16.32 1.31
C ILE A 4 9.38 15.71 1.43
N LEU A 5 9.17 14.54 0.82
CA LEU A 5 7.87 13.88 0.83
C LEU A 5 7.45 13.42 2.23
N ASP A 6 8.40 12.91 3.03
CA ASP A 6 8.18 12.57 4.44
C ASP A 6 7.74 13.77 5.29
N GLY A 7 8.31 14.95 5.02
CA GLY A 7 7.89 16.20 5.65
C GLY A 7 6.43 16.56 5.33
N ARG A 8 5.98 16.31 4.10
CA ARG A 8 4.59 16.54 3.68
C ARG A 8 3.62 15.57 4.38
N PHE A 9 3.99 14.29 4.50
CA PHE A 9 3.18 13.31 5.23
C PHE A 9 3.06 13.64 6.72
N LYS A 10 4.15 14.03 7.35
CA LYS A 10 4.14 14.46 8.75
C LYS A 10 3.29 15.71 8.98
N ALA A 11 3.28 16.63 8.02
CA ALA A 11 2.43 17.83 8.09
C ALA A 11 0.93 17.49 8.02
N THR A 12 0.55 16.33 7.49
CA THR A 12 -0.81 15.81 7.45
C THR A 12 -1.10 14.79 8.56
N GLY A 13 -0.19 14.65 9.55
CA GLY A 13 -0.40 13.82 10.74
C GLY A 13 0.05 12.37 10.61
N HIS A 14 0.73 12.00 9.53
CA HIS A 14 1.20 10.63 9.35
C HIS A 14 2.42 10.32 10.22
N GLU A 15 2.42 9.11 10.77
CA GLU A 15 3.52 8.57 11.58
C GLU A 15 4.30 7.51 10.78
N ASN A 16 5.63 7.58 10.85
CA ASN A 16 6.47 6.56 10.23
C ASN A 16 6.55 5.32 11.11
N VAL A 17 6.24 4.19 10.51
CA VAL A 17 6.33 2.86 11.13
C VAL A 17 7.21 1.93 10.28
N ALA A 18 7.58 0.80 10.82
CA ALA A 18 8.32 -0.24 10.10
C ALA A 18 7.67 -1.60 10.33
N MET A 19 7.12 -2.17 9.29
CA MET A 19 6.57 -3.53 9.31
C MET A 19 7.63 -4.57 8.94
N PRO A 20 7.48 -5.83 9.39
CA PRO A 20 8.40 -6.90 9.04
C PRO A 20 8.53 -7.11 7.53
N VAL A 21 9.69 -7.56 7.07
CA VAL A 21 9.94 -7.84 5.66
C VAL A 21 9.31 -9.18 5.22
N LEU A 22 9.13 -10.12 6.16
CA LEU A 22 8.60 -11.45 5.90
C LEU A 22 7.15 -11.56 6.36
N ILE A 23 6.30 -12.10 5.50
CA ILE A 23 4.87 -12.27 5.74
C ILE A 23 4.57 -13.77 5.76
N PRO A 24 3.97 -14.33 6.82
CA PRO A 24 3.49 -15.71 6.84
C PRO A 24 2.49 -15.98 5.70
N GLU A 25 2.60 -17.13 5.06
CA GLU A 25 1.67 -17.52 3.99
C GLU A 25 0.22 -17.55 4.46
N SER A 26 -0.01 -17.99 5.70
CA SER A 26 -1.32 -18.01 6.33
C SER A 26 -1.96 -16.61 6.40
N LEU A 27 -1.15 -15.59 6.67
CA LEU A 27 -1.63 -14.19 6.69
C LEU A 27 -2.03 -13.72 5.29
N LEU A 28 -1.23 -14.04 4.27
CA LEU A 28 -1.57 -13.70 2.89
C LEU A 28 -2.84 -14.40 2.41
N LYS A 29 -3.09 -15.62 2.85
CA LYS A 29 -4.29 -16.40 2.47
C LYS A 29 -5.59 -15.84 3.06
N LYS A 30 -5.54 -15.10 4.15
CA LYS A 30 -6.74 -14.44 4.72
C LYS A 30 -7.41 -13.48 3.73
N GLU A 31 -6.65 -12.96 2.78
CA GLU A 31 -7.13 -12.00 1.78
C GLU A 31 -7.02 -12.58 0.36
N GLY A 32 -7.76 -13.65 0.10
CA GLY A 32 -7.66 -14.45 -1.12
C GLY A 32 -7.72 -13.68 -2.46
N GLU A 33 -8.36 -12.52 -2.53
CA GLU A 33 -8.38 -11.69 -3.73
C GLU A 33 -7.04 -11.00 -4.02
N LEU A 34 -6.31 -10.58 -2.97
CA LEU A 34 -4.97 -9.98 -3.09
C LEU A 34 -3.93 -11.00 -3.53
N VAL A 35 -4.01 -12.21 -2.97
CA VAL A 35 -3.07 -13.30 -3.29
C VAL A 35 -3.17 -13.70 -4.76
N ASN A 36 -4.36 -13.71 -5.33
CA ASN A 36 -4.55 -14.05 -6.75
C ASN A 36 -3.90 -13.02 -7.69
N GLY A 37 -3.82 -11.75 -7.30
CA GLY A 37 -3.15 -10.71 -8.08
C GLY A 37 -1.62 -10.74 -7.99
N PHE A 38 -1.06 -11.18 -6.86
CA PHE A 38 0.39 -11.15 -6.59
C PHE A 38 1.06 -12.53 -6.57
N ALA A 39 0.29 -13.63 -6.53
CA ALA A 39 0.82 -14.98 -6.39
C ALA A 39 1.97 -15.34 -7.36
N PRO A 40 1.96 -14.92 -8.65
CA PRO A 40 3.04 -15.21 -9.57
C PRO A 40 4.34 -14.42 -9.29
N GLU A 41 4.26 -13.35 -8.51
CA GLU A 41 5.34 -12.38 -8.30
C GLU A 41 5.94 -12.41 -6.89
N VAL A 42 5.53 -13.37 -6.07
CA VAL A 42 6.03 -13.50 -4.69
C VAL A 42 7.32 -14.29 -4.64
N ALA A 43 8.33 -13.75 -3.95
CA ALA A 43 9.51 -14.50 -3.55
C ALA A 43 9.24 -15.21 -2.21
N TRP A 44 9.53 -16.49 -2.14
CA TRP A 44 9.27 -17.32 -0.95
C TRP A 44 10.55 -17.72 -0.23
N VAL A 45 10.55 -17.56 1.10
CA VAL A 45 11.54 -18.14 2.00
C VAL A 45 10.97 -19.44 2.54
N THR A 46 11.69 -20.54 2.30
CA THR A 46 11.25 -21.90 2.61
C THR A 46 12.13 -22.60 3.65
N ALA A 47 13.27 -22.01 3.99
CA ALA A 47 14.19 -22.54 4.99
C ALA A 47 14.82 -21.41 5.82
N GLY A 48 15.11 -21.69 7.09
CA GLY A 48 15.89 -20.88 7.99
C GLY A 48 17.25 -21.56 8.26
N GLY A 49 18.33 -21.04 7.70
CA GLY A 49 19.60 -21.75 7.67
C GLY A 49 19.49 -23.01 6.79
N SER A 50 19.77 -24.19 7.38
CA SER A 50 19.61 -25.50 6.70
C SER A 50 18.25 -26.16 6.91
N ASP A 51 17.45 -25.64 7.85
CA ASP A 51 16.22 -26.29 8.26
C ASP A 51 15.02 -25.76 7.50
N PRO A 52 14.16 -26.63 6.94
CA PRO A 52 12.93 -26.20 6.28
C PRO A 52 11.99 -25.54 7.31
N LEU A 53 11.29 -24.48 6.89
CA LEU A 53 10.27 -23.84 7.70
C LEU A 53 8.98 -24.68 7.69
N GLU A 54 8.28 -24.74 8.81
CA GLU A 54 6.94 -25.35 8.90
C GLU A 54 5.93 -24.62 8.01
N GLU A 55 6.06 -23.32 7.92
CA GLU A 55 5.29 -22.45 7.04
C GLU A 55 6.24 -21.56 6.23
N ARG A 56 6.04 -21.48 4.92
CA ARG A 56 6.83 -20.57 4.09
C ARG A 56 6.43 -19.12 4.31
N LEU A 57 7.43 -18.25 4.17
CA LEU A 57 7.27 -16.81 4.35
C LEU A 57 7.43 -16.10 3.01
N ALA A 58 6.55 -15.17 2.71
CA ALA A 58 6.69 -14.28 1.56
C ALA A 58 7.63 -13.13 1.89
N VAL A 59 8.56 -12.81 1.00
CA VAL A 59 9.22 -11.51 1.04
C VAL A 59 8.18 -10.49 0.54
N ARG A 60 7.82 -9.51 1.37
CA ARG A 60 6.68 -8.59 1.12
C ARG A 60 6.71 -8.00 -0.29
N PRO A 61 5.68 -8.24 -1.11
CA PRO A 61 5.47 -7.56 -2.39
C PRO A 61 4.71 -6.24 -2.21
N THR A 62 4.01 -6.12 -1.09
CA THR A 62 3.21 -4.99 -0.58
C THR A 62 2.79 -5.33 0.85
N SER A 63 2.24 -4.40 1.61
CA SER A 63 2.07 -4.58 3.06
C SER A 63 0.64 -4.47 3.58
N GLU A 64 -0.38 -4.43 2.72
CA GLU A 64 -1.78 -4.25 3.12
C GLU A 64 -2.21 -5.25 4.20
N THR A 65 -1.90 -6.54 3.99
CA THR A 65 -2.27 -7.63 4.92
C THR A 65 -1.65 -7.45 6.30
N MET A 66 -0.37 -7.04 6.34
CA MET A 66 0.33 -6.80 7.60
C MET A 66 -0.24 -5.60 8.34
N PHE A 67 -0.52 -4.51 7.63
CA PHE A 67 -1.12 -3.33 8.24
C PHE A 67 -2.52 -3.62 8.76
N CYS A 68 -3.33 -4.34 8.01
CA CYS A 68 -4.66 -4.74 8.45
C CYS A 68 -4.62 -5.64 9.68
N ASP A 69 -3.73 -6.63 9.70
CA ASP A 69 -3.54 -7.49 10.87
C ASP A 69 -3.06 -6.67 12.08
N HIS A 70 -2.09 -5.76 11.90
CA HIS A 70 -1.64 -4.86 12.95
C HIS A 70 -2.78 -3.98 13.48
N PHE A 71 -3.52 -3.34 12.60
CA PHE A 71 -4.65 -2.49 13.01
C PHE A 71 -5.69 -3.27 13.82
N SER A 72 -5.95 -4.54 13.48
CA SER A 72 -6.89 -5.38 14.24
C SER A 72 -6.47 -5.64 15.69
N HIS A 73 -5.16 -5.50 15.99
CA HIS A 73 -4.62 -5.69 17.33
C HIS A 73 -4.50 -4.38 18.14
N VAL A 74 -4.39 -3.25 17.46
CA VAL A 74 -4.14 -1.95 18.14
C VAL A 74 -5.36 -1.04 18.19
N LEU A 75 -6.35 -1.26 17.32
CA LEU A 75 -7.59 -0.50 17.31
C LEU A 75 -8.54 -1.06 18.38
N HIS A 76 -8.76 -0.30 19.45
CA HIS A 76 -9.64 -0.70 20.56
C HIS A 76 -10.93 0.12 20.60
N SER A 77 -10.95 1.28 19.99
CA SER A 77 -12.09 2.20 20.02
C SER A 77 -12.09 3.09 18.76
N TYR A 78 -13.29 3.56 18.35
CA TYR A 78 -13.42 4.58 17.31
C TYR A 78 -12.65 5.87 17.67
N ARG A 79 -12.34 6.09 18.94
CA ARG A 79 -11.55 7.25 19.40
C ARG A 79 -10.07 7.16 19.04
N ASP A 80 -9.60 5.98 18.65
CA ASP A 80 -8.23 5.75 18.18
C ASP A 80 -8.08 6.15 16.69
N LEU A 81 -9.19 6.46 16.01
CA LEU A 81 -9.24 6.83 14.60
C LEU A 81 -9.14 8.37 14.41
N PRO A 82 -8.55 8.82 13.31
CA PRO A 82 -7.90 8.03 12.28
C PRO A 82 -6.51 7.55 12.71
N MET A 83 -6.07 6.37 12.22
CA MET A 83 -4.66 5.96 12.30
C MET A 83 -4.02 6.16 10.93
N LEU A 84 -2.96 6.96 10.88
CA LEU A 84 -2.32 7.42 9.66
C LEU A 84 -0.86 6.97 9.66
N TYR A 85 -0.58 5.80 9.09
CA TYR A 85 0.76 5.23 9.07
C TYR A 85 1.40 5.31 7.70
N ASN A 86 2.69 5.55 7.71
CA ASN A 86 3.55 5.56 6.53
C ASN A 86 4.77 4.70 6.79
N GLN A 87 5.24 3.96 5.78
CA GLN A 87 6.55 3.34 5.86
C GLN A 87 7.37 3.57 4.61
N TRP A 88 8.67 3.72 4.83
CA TRP A 88 9.70 3.70 3.79
C TRP A 88 10.38 2.34 3.82
N CYS A 89 10.28 1.60 2.73
CA CYS A 89 10.78 0.23 2.73
C CYS A 89 11.10 -0.30 1.34
N SER A 90 11.88 -1.38 1.28
CA SER A 90 11.99 -2.22 0.09
C SER A 90 10.83 -3.20 0.01
N VAL A 91 10.39 -3.47 -1.21
CA VAL A 91 9.50 -4.58 -1.56
C VAL A 91 10.11 -5.40 -2.68
N VAL A 92 9.71 -6.66 -2.77
CA VAL A 92 10.20 -7.59 -3.80
C VAL A 92 9.03 -8.13 -4.60
N ARG A 93 9.07 -7.89 -5.91
CA ARG A 93 8.14 -8.47 -6.88
C ARG A 93 8.93 -9.29 -7.88
N TRP A 94 8.68 -10.59 -7.92
CA TRP A 94 9.47 -11.54 -8.72
C TRP A 94 9.09 -11.48 -10.20
N GLU A 95 9.26 -10.30 -10.79
CA GLU A 95 8.95 -10.00 -12.19
C GLU A 95 9.71 -10.92 -13.15
N LYS A 96 9.01 -11.44 -14.17
CA LYS A 96 9.62 -12.26 -15.22
C LYS A 96 10.54 -11.43 -16.11
N SER A 97 10.18 -10.19 -16.38
CA SER A 97 10.99 -9.25 -17.16
C SER A 97 11.24 -7.98 -16.34
N THR A 98 12.49 -7.55 -16.31
CA THR A 98 12.91 -6.34 -15.63
C THR A 98 13.32 -5.27 -16.61
N ARG A 99 13.26 -4.01 -16.20
CA ARG A 99 13.70 -2.85 -16.97
C ARG A 99 14.53 -1.96 -16.06
N PRO A 100 15.79 -1.66 -16.38
CA PRO A 100 16.66 -0.84 -15.54
C PRO A 100 15.96 0.45 -15.11
N PHE A 101 16.06 0.81 -13.84
CA PHE A 101 15.49 1.98 -13.18
C PHE A 101 13.95 2.05 -13.12
N LEU A 102 13.23 1.41 -14.05
CA LEU A 102 11.77 1.52 -14.16
C LEU A 102 11.03 0.31 -13.58
N ARG A 103 11.63 -0.89 -13.71
CA ARG A 103 11.01 -2.13 -13.22
C ARG A 103 12.10 -3.09 -12.77
N THR A 104 12.39 -3.09 -11.48
CA THR A 104 13.35 -3.98 -10.83
C THR A 104 12.60 -4.97 -9.92
N ARG A 105 13.22 -6.10 -9.59
CA ARG A 105 12.61 -7.08 -8.69
C ARG A 105 12.53 -6.58 -7.26
N GLU A 106 13.51 -5.83 -6.81
CA GLU A 106 13.48 -5.09 -5.55
C GLU A 106 13.52 -3.61 -5.84
N PHE A 107 12.71 -2.85 -5.14
CA PHE A 107 12.72 -1.39 -5.22
C PHE A 107 12.34 -0.76 -3.88
N TRP A 108 12.90 0.41 -3.65
CA TRP A 108 12.59 1.24 -2.50
C TRP A 108 11.39 2.12 -2.81
N TRP A 109 10.42 2.12 -1.95
CA TRP A 109 9.22 2.93 -2.10
C TRP A 109 8.71 3.49 -0.79
N GLN A 110 7.65 4.24 -0.87
CA GLN A 110 6.81 4.65 0.23
C GLN A 110 5.44 4.00 0.06
N GLU A 111 4.87 3.54 1.15
CA GLU A 111 3.48 3.12 1.23
C GLU A 111 2.85 3.68 2.50
N GLY A 112 1.67 4.32 2.35
CA GLY A 112 0.84 4.81 3.43
C GLY A 112 -0.38 3.90 3.60
N HIS A 113 -0.68 3.54 4.83
CA HIS A 113 -1.84 2.74 5.19
C HIS A 113 -2.59 3.43 6.29
N THR A 114 -3.85 3.75 6.04
CA THR A 114 -4.67 4.55 6.95
C THR A 114 -6.02 3.89 7.18
N ILE A 115 -6.55 4.05 8.38
CA ILE A 115 -7.91 3.64 8.73
C ILE A 115 -8.66 4.81 9.34
N HIS A 116 -9.95 4.90 9.02
CA HIS A 116 -10.84 6.02 9.33
C HIS A 116 -12.16 5.53 9.90
N GLU A 117 -12.87 6.39 10.60
CA GLU A 117 -14.20 6.07 11.11
C GLU A 117 -15.23 6.01 9.99
N THR A 118 -15.14 6.95 9.04
CA THR A 118 -16.13 7.10 7.97
C THR A 118 -15.53 6.92 6.57
N ALA A 119 -16.39 6.58 5.63
CA ALA A 119 -16.02 6.50 4.21
C ALA A 119 -15.64 7.88 3.63
N GLU A 120 -16.27 8.94 4.12
CA GLU A 120 -16.01 10.30 3.71
C GLU A 120 -14.59 10.74 4.10
N GLU A 121 -14.17 10.44 5.33
CA GLU A 121 -12.80 10.70 5.79
C GLU A 121 -11.77 9.92 4.98
N ALA A 122 -12.00 8.63 4.75
CA ALA A 122 -11.11 7.80 3.95
C ALA A 122 -10.98 8.29 2.49
N LYS A 123 -12.06 8.77 1.89
CA LYS A 123 -12.03 9.36 0.54
C LYS A 123 -11.29 10.69 0.53
N ALA A 124 -11.51 11.53 1.53
CA ALA A 124 -10.81 12.82 1.67
C ALA A 124 -9.30 12.59 1.81
N GLU A 125 -8.88 11.59 2.62
CA GLU A 125 -7.48 11.19 2.75
C GLU A 125 -6.92 10.65 1.43
N THR A 126 -7.67 9.83 0.71
CA THR A 126 -7.28 9.32 -0.60
C THR A 126 -6.97 10.46 -1.58
N GLU A 127 -7.82 11.47 -1.63
CA GLU A 127 -7.64 12.64 -2.49
C GLU A 127 -6.49 13.54 -2.00
N GLN A 128 -6.37 13.75 -0.69
CA GLN A 128 -5.29 14.51 -0.08
C GLN A 128 -3.92 13.96 -0.47
N GLN A 129 -3.73 12.65 -0.39
CA GLN A 129 -2.46 12.03 -0.73
C GLN A 129 -2.19 12.03 -2.24
N LEU A 130 -3.21 11.86 -3.07
CA LEU A 130 -3.06 12.04 -4.52
C LEU A 130 -2.56 13.44 -4.87
N ASN A 131 -3.14 14.47 -4.24
CA ASN A 131 -2.74 15.85 -4.44
C ASN A 131 -1.33 16.11 -3.91
N CYS A 132 -0.95 15.53 -2.77
CA CYS A 132 0.40 15.58 -2.22
C CYS A 132 1.44 15.03 -3.21
N TYR A 133 1.17 13.86 -3.82
CA TYR A 133 2.05 13.27 -4.82
C TYR A 133 2.17 14.12 -6.10
N ALA A 134 1.04 14.67 -6.57
CA ALA A 134 1.04 15.51 -7.76
C ALA A 134 1.84 16.80 -7.52
N ASP A 135 1.58 17.47 -6.41
CA ASP A 135 2.28 18.70 -6.03
C ASP A 135 3.79 18.46 -5.87
N PHE A 136 4.18 17.35 -5.24
CA PHE A 136 5.57 16.95 -5.12
C PHE A 136 6.22 16.69 -6.48
N ALA A 137 5.52 15.97 -7.39
CA ALA A 137 6.05 15.69 -8.73
C ALA A 137 6.26 16.97 -9.53
N GLU A 138 5.29 17.88 -9.50
CA GLU A 138 5.33 19.10 -10.31
C GLU A 138 6.29 20.16 -9.74
N HIS A 139 6.28 20.41 -8.44
CA HIS A 139 7.03 21.50 -7.83
C HIS A 139 8.42 21.11 -7.35
N ASP A 140 8.59 19.90 -6.80
CA ASP A 140 9.90 19.48 -6.30
C ASP A 140 10.73 18.71 -7.33
N LEU A 141 10.07 17.91 -8.19
CA LEU A 141 10.77 17.12 -9.22
C LEU A 141 10.72 17.75 -10.62
N CYS A 142 9.91 18.78 -10.82
CA CYS A 142 9.65 19.41 -12.11
C CYS A 142 9.16 18.41 -13.17
N ILE A 143 8.37 17.42 -12.75
CA ILE A 143 7.77 16.40 -13.60
C ILE A 143 6.28 16.69 -13.74
N PRO A 144 5.81 17.13 -14.93
CA PRO A 144 4.38 17.33 -15.13
C PRO A 144 3.65 15.99 -15.09
N VAL A 145 2.54 15.93 -14.34
CA VAL A 145 1.73 14.73 -14.18
C VAL A 145 0.25 14.99 -14.43
N LEU A 146 -0.45 13.97 -14.88
CA LEU A 146 -1.89 13.97 -14.99
C LEU A 146 -2.48 13.15 -13.82
N LYS A 147 -3.44 13.76 -13.12
CA LYS A 147 -4.23 13.05 -12.10
C LYS A 147 -5.44 12.38 -12.75
N GLY A 148 -5.72 11.15 -12.38
CA GLY A 148 -6.88 10.44 -12.90
C GLY A 148 -7.34 9.28 -12.04
N ARG A 149 -8.56 8.82 -12.27
CA ARG A 149 -9.09 7.59 -11.69
C ARG A 149 -8.89 6.45 -12.69
N LYS A 150 -8.35 5.34 -12.21
CA LYS A 150 -8.18 4.13 -13.03
C LYS A 150 -9.53 3.48 -13.36
N THR A 151 -9.58 2.85 -14.54
CA THR A 151 -10.72 2.04 -14.93
C THR A 151 -10.87 0.81 -14.02
N ASP A 152 -12.03 0.18 -14.04
CA ASP A 152 -12.27 -1.02 -13.23
C ASP A 152 -11.35 -2.19 -13.61
N LYS A 153 -10.79 -2.21 -14.82
CA LYS A 153 -9.83 -3.23 -15.26
C LYS A 153 -8.42 -3.01 -14.74
N GLU A 154 -8.08 -1.76 -14.44
CA GLU A 154 -6.71 -1.36 -14.08
C GLU A 154 -6.56 -0.93 -12.62
N LYS A 155 -7.68 -0.79 -11.91
CA LYS A 155 -7.64 -0.46 -10.48
C LYS A 155 -6.97 -1.59 -9.69
N PHE A 156 -6.38 -1.23 -8.56
CA PHE A 156 -5.79 -2.21 -7.64
C PHE A 156 -6.83 -3.26 -7.22
N ALA A 157 -6.42 -4.53 -7.20
CA ALA A 157 -7.29 -5.63 -6.79
C ALA A 157 -7.80 -5.41 -5.35
N GLY A 158 -9.10 -5.55 -5.15
CA GLY A 158 -9.73 -5.27 -3.85
C GLY A 158 -10.11 -3.81 -3.61
N ALA A 159 -9.55 -2.83 -4.33
CA ALA A 159 -9.93 -1.43 -4.17
C ALA A 159 -11.29 -1.11 -4.81
N GLU A 160 -12.06 -0.25 -4.16
CA GLU A 160 -13.27 0.34 -4.77
C GLU A 160 -12.90 1.41 -5.79
N ALA A 161 -11.86 2.20 -5.50
CA ALA A 161 -11.31 3.19 -6.41
C ALA A 161 -9.79 3.26 -6.28
N THR A 162 -9.13 3.45 -7.42
CA THR A 162 -7.70 3.74 -7.50
C THR A 162 -7.51 5.04 -8.27
N TYR A 163 -6.83 5.97 -7.65
CA TYR A 163 -6.38 7.21 -8.27
C TYR A 163 -4.89 7.15 -8.53
N THR A 164 -4.45 7.84 -9.57
CA THR A 164 -3.06 7.80 -10.01
C THR A 164 -2.58 9.16 -10.46
N ILE A 165 -1.28 9.38 -10.35
CA ILE A 165 -0.56 10.40 -11.10
C ILE A 165 0.29 9.70 -12.15
N GLU A 166 0.24 10.17 -13.38
CA GLU A 166 0.97 9.58 -14.50
C GLU A 166 1.75 10.64 -15.27
N ALA A 167 3.01 10.36 -15.52
CA ALA A 167 3.89 11.18 -16.33
C ALA A 167 4.01 10.64 -17.75
N MET A 168 4.06 11.52 -18.75
CA MET A 168 4.29 11.13 -20.14
C MET A 168 5.76 10.83 -20.39
N MET A 169 6.06 9.65 -20.89
CA MET A 169 7.40 9.27 -21.31
C MET A 169 7.69 9.67 -22.77
N LYS A 170 8.96 9.76 -23.13
CA LYS A 170 9.40 10.13 -24.48
C LYS A 170 8.89 9.18 -25.58
N ASP A 171 8.61 7.93 -25.23
CA ASP A 171 8.06 6.91 -26.14
C ASP A 171 6.52 6.97 -26.25
N GLY A 172 5.89 8.00 -25.70
CA GLY A 172 4.44 8.20 -25.71
C GLY A 172 3.66 7.35 -24.71
N LYS A 173 4.33 6.60 -23.85
CA LYS A 173 3.68 5.80 -22.81
C LYS A 173 3.51 6.59 -21.53
N ALA A 174 2.43 6.31 -20.81
CA ALA A 174 2.23 6.82 -19.47
C ALA A 174 3.06 6.02 -18.45
N LEU A 175 3.77 6.71 -17.56
CA LEU A 175 4.43 6.13 -16.41
C LEU A 175 3.64 6.45 -15.18
N GLN A 176 3.08 5.42 -14.54
CA GLN A 176 2.47 5.55 -13.22
C GLN A 176 3.54 5.93 -12.19
N SER A 177 3.39 7.09 -11.58
CA SER A 177 4.39 7.65 -10.66
C SER A 177 3.95 7.62 -9.20
N GLY A 178 2.66 7.50 -8.95
CA GLY A 178 2.08 7.36 -7.62
C GLY A 178 0.62 6.96 -7.70
N THR A 179 0.13 6.29 -6.66
CA THR A 179 -1.28 5.87 -6.55
C THR A 179 -1.81 6.13 -5.16
N SER A 180 -3.10 6.37 -5.10
CA SER A 180 -3.86 6.44 -3.86
C SER A 180 -5.12 5.60 -4.03
N HIS A 181 -5.36 4.68 -3.08
CA HIS A 181 -6.44 3.69 -3.17
C HIS A 181 -7.49 3.95 -2.09
N TYR A 182 -8.75 3.87 -2.48
CA TYR A 182 -9.86 3.76 -1.56
C TYR A 182 -10.35 2.31 -1.56
N PHE A 183 -10.20 1.62 -0.44
CA PHE A 183 -10.52 0.19 -0.33
C PHE A 183 -11.97 -0.08 0.12
N GLY A 184 -12.67 0.96 0.61
CA GLY A 184 -13.94 0.74 1.30
C GLY A 184 -13.74 -0.07 2.57
N ASP A 185 -14.63 -1.03 2.83
CA ASP A 185 -14.60 -1.85 4.04
C ASP A 185 -14.14 -3.31 3.80
N LYS A 186 -13.68 -3.66 2.60
CA LYS A 186 -13.32 -5.04 2.26
C LYS A 186 -12.17 -5.57 3.10
N PHE A 187 -11.10 -4.79 3.20
CA PHE A 187 -9.94 -5.15 4.00
C PHE A 187 -10.26 -5.18 5.49
N SER A 188 -10.99 -4.20 5.99
CA SER A 188 -11.41 -4.17 7.39
C SER A 188 -12.29 -5.36 7.76
N LYS A 189 -13.16 -5.80 6.86
CA LYS A 189 -13.96 -7.03 7.06
C LYS A 189 -13.11 -8.30 7.04
N ALA A 190 -12.17 -8.42 6.10
CA ALA A 190 -11.30 -9.59 5.97
C ALA A 190 -10.38 -9.76 7.19
N CYS A 191 -9.89 -8.66 7.75
CA CYS A 191 -9.01 -8.65 8.93
C CYS A 191 -9.77 -8.51 10.26
N LEU A 192 -11.10 -8.60 10.25
CA LEU A 192 -11.94 -8.44 11.45
C LEU A 192 -11.70 -7.11 12.19
N LEU A 193 -11.33 -6.06 11.45
CA LEU A 193 -11.25 -4.69 11.97
C LEU A 193 -12.61 -4.13 12.42
N TYR A 194 -13.65 -4.92 12.28
CA TYR A 194 -14.97 -4.58 12.76
C TYR A 194 -14.97 -4.63 14.29
N THR A 195 -14.98 -3.45 14.91
CA THR A 195 -15.42 -3.37 16.29
C THR A 195 -16.90 -3.71 16.29
N SER A 196 -17.24 -4.89 16.78
CA SER A 196 -18.62 -5.21 17.10
C SER A 196 -19.21 -3.98 17.81
N PRO A 197 -20.39 -3.46 17.41
CA PRO A 197 -21.05 -2.46 18.23
C PRO A 197 -21.23 -3.11 19.60
N SER A 198 -20.34 -2.73 20.53
CA SER A 198 -20.54 -3.12 21.91
C SER A 198 -21.90 -2.60 22.29
N PRO A 199 -22.85 -3.46 22.66
CA PRO A 199 -24.08 -2.97 23.23
C PRO A 199 -23.71 -2.40 24.59
N ARG A 200 -23.44 -1.10 24.60
CA ARG A 200 -23.57 -0.22 25.80
C ARG A 200 -22.75 1.02 25.73
#